data_25223cbe17515d112ce1103bf7e30a28
#
_entry.id   25223cbe17515d112ce1103bf7e30a28
#
_cell.length_a   1.000
_cell.length_b   1.000
_cell.length_c   1.000
_cell.angle_alpha   90.00
_cell.angle_beta   90.00
_cell.angle_gamma   90.00
#
_symmetry.space_group_name_H-M   'P 1'
#
loop_
_entity.id
_entity.type
_entity.pdbx_description
1 polymer ?
#
loop_
_entity_poly.entity_id
_entity_poly.type
_entity_poly.pdbx_seq_one_letter_code
_entity_poly.pdbx_strand_id
1 'polypeptide(L)'
;MFSGGISLWRRTSCLVECQRKRGRPSVRWIDTVAATGKLTARERISLLLDPGSFVESDMFVEHRCADFGMAADKNKFPGDSVVTGRGRINGRLVYVFSQNFTVFGGSLSGAHAQKICKIMDQALTVGAPVIGLNDSGGARIQEGVESLAGYADIFLRNVTASGVIPQISLIMGPCAGGAVYSPALTDFTFMVKDTSYLFITGPDVVKSVTNENVTQEELGGAKTHTTMSGVAHKAFENDVDALCNLREFFNYLPLSNQDPAPIRECHDPSDRLVPELDTVVPLESTKAYDMEDIIHSVVDEREFFEIMPNYAKNIIVGFARMNGRTVGIVGNQPKVASGCLDINSSVKGARFVRFCDAFNIPLITFVDVPGFLPGTAQEYGGIIRHGAKLLYAFAEATVPKVTVITRKAYGGAYDVMSSKHLRGDTNYAWPTAEIAVMGAKGAVEIIFKGHENVESAQAEYIEKFANPFPAAVRGFVDDIIQPSSTRARICCDLDVLASKKVQRPWRKHANIPL
;
A
#
# COMPACT_ATOMS: atom_id res chain seq x y z
N MET A 1 -4.88 -30.58 0.72
CA MET A 1 -4.68 -30.28 -0.72
C MET A 1 -6.02 -29.91 -1.37
N PHE A 2 -6.71 -28.83 -0.97
CA PHE A 2 -7.96 -28.35 -1.62
C PHE A 2 -8.26 -26.87 -1.36
N SER A 3 -7.25 -26.02 -1.19
CA SER A 3 -7.47 -24.57 -1.02
C SER A 3 -7.12 -23.72 -2.26
N GLY A 4 -6.44 -24.29 -3.25
CA GLY A 4 -6.05 -23.55 -4.46
C GLY A 4 -7.15 -23.46 -5.55
N GLY A 5 -8.15 -24.33 -5.50
CA GLY A 5 -9.18 -24.42 -6.56
C GLY A 5 -10.27 -23.35 -6.48
N ILE A 6 -10.60 -22.86 -5.29
CA ILE A 6 -11.71 -21.91 -5.08
C ILE A 6 -11.33 -20.48 -5.52
N SER A 7 -10.07 -20.07 -5.33
CA SER A 7 -9.62 -18.74 -5.75
C SER A 7 -9.52 -18.62 -7.28
N LEU A 8 -9.08 -19.68 -7.96
CA LEU A 8 -9.06 -19.74 -9.43
C LEU A 8 -10.48 -19.76 -10.03
N TRP A 9 -11.41 -20.45 -9.37
CA TRP A 9 -12.81 -20.55 -9.82
C TRP A 9 -13.56 -19.21 -9.69
N ARG A 10 -13.35 -18.46 -8.62
CA ARG A 10 -13.89 -17.09 -8.47
C ARG A 10 -13.28 -16.13 -9.49
N ARG A 11 -11.98 -16.25 -9.80
CA ARG A 11 -11.30 -15.44 -10.83
C ARG A 11 -11.81 -15.74 -12.24
N THR A 12 -12.05 -17.01 -12.56
CA THR A 12 -12.64 -17.42 -13.85
C THR A 12 -14.12 -17.09 -13.95
N SER A 13 -14.88 -17.14 -12.86
CA SER A 13 -16.31 -16.80 -12.89
C SER A 13 -16.54 -15.30 -13.09
N CYS A 14 -15.71 -14.43 -12.54
CA CYS A 14 -15.79 -12.98 -12.80
C CYS A 14 -15.52 -12.66 -14.29
N LEU A 15 -14.55 -13.34 -14.92
CA LEU A 15 -14.29 -13.26 -16.36
C LEU A 15 -15.46 -13.81 -17.19
N VAL A 16 -16.04 -14.95 -16.79
CA VAL A 16 -17.16 -15.59 -17.49
C VAL A 16 -18.46 -14.78 -17.34
N GLU A 17 -18.70 -14.14 -16.21
CA GLU A 17 -19.89 -13.32 -15.96
C GLU A 17 -19.84 -11.99 -16.72
N CYS A 18 -18.68 -11.35 -16.83
CA CYS A 18 -18.45 -10.22 -17.73
C CYS A 18 -18.68 -10.57 -19.21
N GLN A 19 -18.45 -11.81 -19.61
CA GLN A 19 -18.55 -12.29 -20.97
C GLN A 19 -19.97 -12.69 -21.39
N ARG A 20 -20.77 -13.28 -20.48
CA ARG A 20 -22.16 -13.73 -20.77
C ARG A 20 -23.11 -12.58 -21.12
N LYS A 21 -22.84 -11.36 -20.69
CA LYS A 21 -23.72 -10.21 -20.92
C LYS A 21 -23.55 -9.49 -22.28
N ARG A 22 -22.58 -9.85 -23.15
CA ARG A 22 -22.29 -9.11 -24.41
C ARG A 22 -22.25 -9.90 -25.71
N GLY A 23 -22.53 -11.17 -25.76
CA GLY A 23 -22.67 -11.92 -27.02
C GLY A 23 -21.49 -11.86 -28.00
N ARG A 24 -20.26 -11.59 -27.55
CA ARG A 24 -19.03 -11.65 -28.34
C ARG A 24 -17.99 -12.57 -27.72
N PRO A 25 -17.15 -13.25 -28.55
CA PRO A 25 -16.36 -14.38 -28.09
C PRO A 25 -15.32 -14.00 -27.04
N SER A 26 -15.36 -14.73 -25.94
CA SER A 26 -14.49 -14.66 -24.76
C SER A 26 -13.02 -15.03 -25.01
N VAL A 27 -12.74 -15.63 -26.11
CA VAL A 27 -11.48 -16.23 -26.49
C VAL A 27 -10.39 -15.18 -26.78
N ARG A 28 -10.78 -14.00 -27.26
CA ARG A 28 -9.86 -13.01 -27.81
C ARG A 28 -8.92 -12.37 -26.80
N TRP A 29 -9.34 -12.16 -25.57
CA TRP A 29 -8.54 -11.46 -24.56
C TRP A 29 -7.42 -12.34 -23.99
N ILE A 30 -7.78 -13.56 -23.62
CA ILE A 30 -6.84 -14.55 -23.10
C ILE A 30 -5.83 -14.93 -24.17
N ASP A 31 -6.30 -15.08 -25.42
CA ASP A 31 -5.43 -15.39 -26.56
C ASP A 31 -4.48 -14.23 -26.91
N THR A 32 -4.94 -12.97 -26.80
CA THR A 32 -4.08 -11.80 -27.02
C THR A 32 -2.99 -11.73 -25.97
N VAL A 33 -3.33 -11.89 -24.69
CA VAL A 33 -2.33 -11.93 -23.60
C VAL A 33 -1.39 -13.11 -23.76
N ALA A 34 -1.90 -14.28 -24.12
CA ALA A 34 -1.07 -15.47 -24.36
C ALA A 34 -0.11 -15.30 -25.54
N ALA A 35 -0.53 -14.56 -26.57
CA ALA A 35 0.29 -14.34 -27.78
C ALA A 35 1.27 -13.17 -27.66
N THR A 36 0.90 -12.10 -26.95
CA THR A 36 1.68 -10.83 -26.89
C THR A 36 2.15 -10.47 -25.50
N GLY A 37 1.65 -11.14 -24.44
CA GLY A 37 1.88 -10.80 -23.04
C GLY A 37 1.20 -9.51 -22.57
N LYS A 38 0.56 -8.73 -23.49
CA LYS A 38 0.00 -7.39 -23.19
C LYS A 38 -1.35 -7.17 -23.86
N LEU A 39 -2.19 -6.39 -23.18
CA LEU A 39 -3.44 -5.86 -23.72
C LEU A 39 -3.22 -4.46 -24.35
N THR A 40 -4.10 -4.07 -25.26
CA THR A 40 -4.16 -2.69 -25.76
C THR A 40 -4.72 -1.73 -24.71
N ALA A 41 -4.47 -0.42 -24.86
CA ALA A 41 -4.95 0.60 -23.94
C ALA A 41 -6.48 0.57 -23.74
N ARG A 42 -7.26 0.34 -24.79
CA ARG A 42 -8.73 0.26 -24.71
C ARG A 42 -9.21 -1.03 -24.08
N GLU A 43 -8.53 -2.12 -24.33
CA GLU A 43 -8.81 -3.41 -23.73
C GLU A 43 -8.59 -3.36 -22.21
N ARG A 44 -7.50 -2.76 -21.77
CA ARG A 44 -7.22 -2.53 -20.34
C ARG A 44 -8.36 -1.76 -19.66
N ILE A 45 -8.82 -0.66 -20.25
CA ILE A 45 -9.96 0.12 -19.73
C ILE A 45 -11.24 -0.73 -19.70
N SER A 46 -11.51 -1.50 -20.75
CA SER A 46 -12.72 -2.33 -20.83
C SER A 46 -12.76 -3.45 -19.79
N LEU A 47 -11.60 -3.97 -19.35
CA LEU A 47 -11.51 -4.94 -18.27
C LEU A 47 -11.55 -4.29 -16.88
N LEU A 48 -10.96 -3.11 -16.74
CA LEU A 48 -10.94 -2.40 -15.47
C LEU A 48 -12.32 -1.88 -15.07
N LEU A 49 -13.07 -1.32 -16.02
CA LEU A 49 -14.32 -0.63 -15.73
C LEU A 49 -15.54 -1.55 -15.90
N ASP A 50 -16.63 -1.17 -15.26
CA ASP A 50 -17.91 -1.85 -15.39
C ASP A 50 -18.40 -1.76 -16.85
N PRO A 51 -19.00 -2.83 -17.37
CA PRO A 51 -19.45 -2.89 -18.74
C PRO A 51 -20.39 -1.73 -19.11
N GLY A 52 -20.02 -0.97 -20.18
CA GLY A 52 -20.81 0.14 -20.68
C GLY A 52 -20.71 1.44 -19.88
N SER A 53 -19.90 1.47 -18.82
CA SER A 53 -19.75 2.68 -17.98
C SER A 53 -18.72 3.68 -18.51
N PHE A 54 -17.84 3.27 -19.41
CA PHE A 54 -16.77 4.14 -19.91
C PHE A 54 -17.28 5.25 -20.81
N VAL A 55 -16.92 6.47 -20.46
CA VAL A 55 -17.14 7.68 -21.29
C VAL A 55 -15.77 8.26 -21.59
N GLU A 56 -15.35 8.14 -22.86
CA GLU A 56 -14.08 8.66 -23.34
C GLU A 56 -14.11 10.17 -23.49
N SER A 57 -13.02 10.83 -23.12
CA SER A 57 -12.78 12.26 -23.31
C SER A 57 -11.67 12.50 -24.32
N ASP A 58 -11.81 13.54 -25.14
CA ASP A 58 -10.77 14.01 -26.08
C ASP A 58 -10.30 12.93 -27.08
N MET A 59 -11.22 12.09 -27.54
CA MET A 59 -10.95 10.99 -28.48
C MET A 59 -10.34 11.47 -29.80
N PHE A 60 -10.65 12.69 -30.23
CA PHE A 60 -10.21 13.27 -31.53
C PHE A 60 -9.03 14.22 -31.39
N VAL A 61 -8.50 14.43 -30.18
CA VAL A 61 -7.33 15.30 -29.97
C VAL A 61 -6.10 14.68 -30.62
N GLU A 62 -5.33 15.48 -31.36
CA GLU A 62 -4.07 15.09 -31.98
C GLU A 62 -2.92 15.97 -31.47
N HIS A 63 -1.68 15.48 -31.60
CA HIS A 63 -0.51 16.29 -31.28
C HIS A 63 -0.37 17.49 -32.20
N ARG A 64 0.32 18.55 -31.75
CA ARG A 64 0.51 19.81 -32.49
C ARG A 64 1.90 19.94 -33.09
N CYS A 65 2.76 18.94 -32.95
CA CYS A 65 4.11 18.97 -33.50
C CYS A 65 4.11 19.07 -35.01
N ALA A 66 4.87 20.02 -35.54
CA ALA A 66 5.05 20.23 -36.98
C ALA A 66 6.44 19.81 -37.47
N ASP A 67 7.43 19.72 -36.58
CA ASP A 67 8.81 19.42 -36.92
C ASP A 67 9.03 17.91 -37.18
N PHE A 68 10.17 17.57 -37.75
CA PHE A 68 10.60 16.18 -37.99
C PHE A 68 9.57 15.33 -38.77
N GLY A 69 8.77 15.97 -39.67
CA GLY A 69 7.76 15.29 -40.45
C GLY A 69 6.49 14.91 -39.68
N MET A 70 6.35 15.36 -38.45
CA MET A 70 5.16 15.08 -37.62
C MET A 70 3.88 15.73 -38.13
N ALA A 71 3.98 16.78 -38.94
CA ALA A 71 2.83 17.43 -39.56
C ALA A 71 2.10 16.57 -40.61
N ALA A 72 2.76 15.53 -41.14
CA ALA A 72 2.16 14.68 -42.16
C ALA A 72 0.97 13.88 -41.63
N ASP A 73 -0.11 13.77 -42.43
CA ASP A 73 -1.35 13.06 -42.02
C ASP A 73 -1.12 11.65 -41.52
N LYS A 74 -0.14 10.92 -42.08
CA LYS A 74 0.23 9.58 -41.63
C LYS A 74 0.76 9.51 -40.18
N ASN A 75 1.16 10.64 -39.61
CA ASN A 75 1.67 10.79 -38.25
C ASN A 75 0.63 11.43 -37.31
N LYS A 76 -0.58 11.74 -37.79
CA LYS A 76 -1.70 12.25 -36.99
C LYS A 76 -2.58 11.09 -36.56
N PHE A 77 -2.62 10.85 -35.27
CA PHE A 77 -3.41 9.78 -34.68
C PHE A 77 -4.44 10.38 -33.72
N PRO A 78 -5.76 10.22 -33.97
CA PRO A 78 -6.81 10.66 -33.07
C PRO A 78 -6.64 10.05 -31.68
N GLY A 79 -6.72 10.88 -30.64
CA GLY A 79 -6.47 10.51 -29.28
C GLY A 79 -5.00 10.58 -28.85
N ASP A 80 -4.09 10.81 -29.81
CA ASP A 80 -2.64 10.75 -29.63
C ASP A 80 -2.22 9.42 -28.97
N SER A 81 -1.28 9.39 -28.06
CA SER A 81 -0.79 8.16 -27.43
C SER A 81 -1.44 7.84 -26.06
N VAL A 82 -2.65 8.37 -25.79
CA VAL A 82 -3.36 8.11 -24.53
C VAL A 82 -4.88 8.10 -24.71
N VAL A 83 -5.54 7.14 -24.07
CA VAL A 83 -7.00 7.08 -23.91
C VAL A 83 -7.36 7.61 -22.54
N THR A 84 -8.22 8.61 -22.46
CA THR A 84 -8.63 9.26 -21.20
C THR A 84 -10.14 9.29 -21.06
N GLY A 85 -10.65 9.23 -19.85
CA GLY A 85 -12.07 9.31 -19.59
C GLY A 85 -12.45 8.97 -18.16
N ARG A 86 -13.73 8.69 -17.96
CA ARG A 86 -14.29 8.27 -16.68
C ARG A 86 -15.18 7.04 -16.85
N GLY A 87 -15.36 6.31 -15.77
CA GLY A 87 -16.24 5.15 -15.74
C GLY A 87 -16.56 4.74 -14.31
N ARG A 88 -16.95 3.49 -14.13
CA ARG A 88 -17.26 2.96 -12.80
C ARG A 88 -16.52 1.65 -12.57
N ILE A 89 -16.13 1.43 -11.32
CA ILE A 89 -15.66 0.14 -10.81
C ILE A 89 -16.61 -0.27 -9.69
N ASN A 90 -17.32 -1.36 -9.87
CA ASN A 90 -18.32 -1.85 -8.92
C ASN A 90 -19.34 -0.75 -8.55
N GLY A 91 -19.84 -0.03 -9.57
CA GLY A 91 -20.80 1.07 -9.42
C GLY A 91 -20.22 2.41 -8.99
N ARG A 92 -18.96 2.50 -8.56
CA ARG A 92 -18.31 3.69 -8.00
C ARG A 92 -17.50 4.45 -9.06
N LEU A 93 -17.62 5.78 -9.07
CA LEU A 93 -16.97 6.65 -10.05
C LEU A 93 -15.44 6.59 -9.96
N VAL A 94 -14.78 6.59 -11.11
CA VAL A 94 -13.33 6.67 -11.25
C VAL A 94 -12.96 7.37 -12.56
N TYR A 95 -11.88 8.15 -12.54
CA TYR A 95 -11.24 8.67 -13.74
C TYR A 95 -10.05 7.80 -14.11
N VAL A 96 -9.85 7.58 -15.40
CA VAL A 96 -8.81 6.67 -15.90
C VAL A 96 -8.12 7.26 -17.13
N PHE A 97 -6.81 7.08 -17.17
CA PHE A 97 -6.06 7.19 -18.42
C PHE A 97 -5.29 5.89 -18.69
N SER A 98 -5.16 5.54 -19.96
CA SER A 98 -4.38 4.38 -20.40
C SER A 98 -3.48 4.80 -21.54
N GLN A 99 -2.17 4.73 -21.34
CA GLN A 99 -1.20 5.06 -22.35
C GLN A 99 -1.18 3.99 -23.45
N ASN A 100 -1.09 4.43 -24.70
CA ASN A 100 -1.15 3.55 -25.86
C ASN A 100 0.25 3.42 -26.48
N PHE A 101 0.94 2.36 -26.13
CA PHE A 101 2.31 2.10 -26.61
C PHE A 101 2.37 1.91 -28.15
N THR A 102 1.25 1.55 -28.81
CA THR A 102 1.22 1.37 -30.27
C THR A 102 1.31 2.69 -31.04
N VAL A 103 1.11 3.83 -30.37
CA VAL A 103 1.25 5.18 -30.94
C VAL A 103 2.48 5.85 -30.36
N PHE A 104 3.52 6.01 -31.14
CA PHE A 104 4.80 6.62 -30.76
C PHE A 104 5.40 6.07 -29.45
N GLY A 105 5.25 4.76 -29.20
CA GLY A 105 5.73 4.14 -27.96
C GLY A 105 5.09 4.68 -26.70
N GLY A 106 3.85 5.18 -26.74
CA GLY A 106 3.17 5.79 -25.61
C GLY A 106 3.82 7.09 -25.11
N SER A 107 4.71 7.70 -25.91
CA SER A 107 5.48 8.87 -25.47
C SER A 107 4.58 10.09 -25.25
N LEU A 108 4.92 10.88 -24.23
CA LEU A 108 4.16 12.05 -23.81
C LEU A 108 4.42 13.23 -24.73
N SER A 109 3.36 13.73 -25.38
CA SER A 109 3.29 15.03 -26.08
C SER A 109 2.64 16.07 -25.18
N GLY A 110 2.67 17.33 -25.58
CA GLY A 110 1.88 18.38 -24.94
C GLY A 110 0.38 18.07 -24.95
N ALA A 111 -0.16 17.57 -26.06
CA ALA A 111 -1.57 17.18 -26.17
C ALA A 111 -1.92 15.97 -25.28
N HIS A 112 -1.07 14.95 -25.24
CA HIS A 112 -1.19 13.80 -24.35
C HIS A 112 -1.26 14.26 -22.88
N ALA A 113 -0.34 15.13 -22.47
CA ALA A 113 -0.32 15.67 -21.11
C ALA A 113 -1.60 16.46 -20.78
N GLN A 114 -2.06 17.32 -21.68
CA GLN A 114 -3.30 18.10 -21.49
C GLN A 114 -4.53 17.22 -21.30
N LYS A 115 -4.63 16.09 -22.00
CA LYS A 115 -5.72 15.12 -21.81
C LYS A 115 -5.70 14.50 -20.42
N ILE A 116 -4.52 14.08 -19.93
CA ILE A 116 -4.37 13.54 -18.57
C ILE A 116 -4.70 14.62 -17.52
N CYS A 117 -4.13 15.82 -17.67
CA CYS A 117 -4.38 16.94 -16.76
C CYS A 117 -5.87 17.27 -16.65
N LYS A 118 -6.58 17.29 -17.78
CA LYS A 118 -8.03 17.58 -17.81
C LYS A 118 -8.84 16.59 -16.99
N ILE A 119 -8.59 15.28 -17.11
CA ILE A 119 -9.32 14.29 -16.30
C ILE A 119 -8.91 14.32 -14.83
N MET A 120 -7.65 14.65 -14.50
CA MET A 120 -7.20 14.83 -13.13
C MET A 120 -7.89 16.04 -12.48
N ASP A 121 -8.00 17.17 -13.18
CA ASP A 121 -8.70 18.37 -12.72
C ASP A 121 -10.20 18.08 -12.48
N GLN A 122 -10.83 17.32 -13.38
CA GLN A 122 -12.22 16.87 -13.22
C GLN A 122 -12.40 15.94 -12.02
N ALA A 123 -11.49 14.98 -11.87
CA ALA A 123 -11.49 14.04 -10.75
C ALA A 123 -11.38 14.77 -9.40
N LEU A 124 -10.46 15.74 -9.33
CA LEU A 124 -10.28 16.57 -8.14
C LEU A 124 -11.53 17.41 -7.83
N THR A 125 -12.17 17.96 -8.86
CA THR A 125 -13.37 18.79 -8.71
C THR A 125 -14.57 18.01 -8.15
N VAL A 126 -14.72 16.74 -8.55
CA VAL A 126 -15.86 15.91 -8.12
C VAL A 126 -15.56 14.99 -6.96
N GLY A 127 -14.29 14.93 -6.51
CA GLY A 127 -13.87 14.02 -5.44
C GLY A 127 -13.92 12.55 -5.88
N ALA A 128 -13.21 12.19 -6.95
CA ALA A 128 -13.16 10.82 -7.45
C ALA A 128 -11.69 10.36 -7.67
N PRO A 129 -11.38 9.09 -7.45
CA PRO A 129 -10.04 8.54 -7.67
C PRO A 129 -9.58 8.64 -9.13
N VAL A 130 -8.26 8.68 -9.31
CA VAL A 130 -7.60 8.60 -10.62
C VAL A 130 -6.77 7.32 -10.70
N ILE A 131 -6.95 6.57 -11.78
CA ILE A 131 -6.16 5.38 -12.09
C ILE A 131 -5.40 5.62 -13.40
N GLY A 132 -4.06 5.52 -13.33
CA GLY A 132 -3.18 5.54 -14.48
C GLY A 132 -2.76 4.13 -14.89
N LEU A 133 -3.03 3.75 -16.14
CA LEU A 133 -2.50 2.53 -16.76
C LEU A 133 -1.30 2.92 -17.61
N ASN A 134 -0.10 2.74 -17.06
CA ASN A 134 1.12 3.35 -17.56
C ASN A 134 1.88 2.40 -18.51
N ASP A 135 2.19 2.89 -19.71
CA ASP A 135 2.93 2.16 -20.74
C ASP A 135 3.54 3.18 -21.71
N SER A 136 4.74 3.73 -21.37
CA SER A 136 5.29 4.90 -22.04
C SER A 136 6.82 4.88 -22.15
N GLY A 137 7.33 5.15 -23.34
CA GLY A 137 8.76 5.37 -23.56
C GLY A 137 9.32 6.70 -23.00
N GLY A 138 8.51 7.51 -22.31
CA GLY A 138 8.93 8.79 -21.75
C GLY A 138 8.49 10.01 -22.57
N ALA A 139 9.28 11.08 -22.54
CA ALA A 139 8.99 12.32 -23.26
C ALA A 139 9.10 12.13 -24.78
N ARG A 140 8.17 12.70 -25.55
CA ARG A 140 8.26 12.72 -27.02
C ARG A 140 9.34 13.69 -27.45
N ILE A 141 10.46 13.16 -27.93
CA ILE A 141 11.67 13.92 -28.23
C ILE A 141 11.41 14.99 -29.30
N GLN A 142 10.54 14.69 -30.26
CA GLN A 142 10.18 15.60 -31.35
C GLN A 142 9.50 16.90 -30.89
N GLU A 143 8.91 16.90 -29.70
CA GLU A 143 8.25 18.08 -29.11
C GLU A 143 9.16 18.86 -28.15
N GLY A 144 10.35 18.35 -27.85
CA GLY A 144 11.34 19.04 -27.06
C GLY A 144 10.82 19.40 -25.66
N VAL A 145 10.99 20.67 -25.28
CA VAL A 145 10.63 21.17 -23.94
C VAL A 145 9.13 21.15 -23.66
N GLU A 146 8.27 21.14 -24.67
CA GLU A 146 6.81 21.04 -24.49
C GLU A 146 6.41 19.71 -23.83
N SER A 147 7.07 18.62 -24.20
CA SER A 147 6.91 17.32 -23.50
C SER A 147 7.31 17.40 -22.01
N LEU A 148 8.39 18.09 -21.68
CA LEU A 148 8.85 18.25 -20.31
C LEU A 148 7.88 19.11 -19.50
N ALA A 149 7.36 20.19 -20.09
CA ALA A 149 6.33 21.03 -19.49
C ALA A 149 5.06 20.19 -19.20
N GLY A 150 4.67 19.34 -20.13
CA GLY A 150 3.55 18.42 -19.95
C GLY A 150 3.72 17.46 -18.77
N TYR A 151 4.92 16.91 -18.55
CA TYR A 151 5.21 16.14 -17.35
C TYR A 151 5.09 16.97 -16.07
N ALA A 152 5.64 18.18 -16.06
CA ALA A 152 5.57 19.07 -14.91
C ALA A 152 4.11 19.41 -14.55
N ASP A 153 3.25 19.61 -15.54
CA ASP A 153 1.82 19.86 -15.38
C ASP A 153 1.10 18.65 -14.72
N ILE A 154 1.46 17.43 -15.07
CA ILE A 154 0.94 16.21 -14.45
C ILE A 154 1.46 16.10 -13.02
N PHE A 155 2.76 16.31 -12.77
CA PHE A 155 3.33 16.26 -11.43
C PHE A 155 2.69 17.25 -10.46
N LEU A 156 2.44 18.48 -10.94
CA LEU A 156 1.73 19.48 -10.14
C LEU A 156 0.35 18.97 -9.71
N ARG A 157 -0.37 18.29 -10.59
CA ARG A 157 -1.69 17.73 -10.28
C ARG A 157 -1.61 16.52 -9.36
N ASN A 158 -0.60 15.66 -9.51
CA ASN A 158 -0.35 14.58 -8.55
C ASN A 158 -0.15 15.15 -7.13
N VAL A 159 0.67 16.20 -6.99
CA VAL A 159 0.93 16.85 -5.69
C VAL A 159 -0.33 17.53 -5.15
N THR A 160 -1.08 18.25 -5.98
CA THR A 160 -2.31 18.93 -5.56
C THR A 160 -3.40 17.94 -5.14
N ALA A 161 -3.48 16.79 -5.80
CA ALA A 161 -4.46 15.73 -5.49
C ALA A 161 -4.04 14.83 -4.31
N SER A 162 -2.77 14.88 -3.89
CA SER A 162 -2.24 14.04 -2.82
C SER A 162 -2.99 14.26 -1.49
N GLY A 163 -3.53 13.19 -0.93
CA GLY A 163 -4.35 13.23 0.29
C GLY A 163 -5.74 13.82 0.09
N VAL A 164 -6.16 14.13 -1.14
CA VAL A 164 -7.51 14.63 -1.48
C VAL A 164 -8.33 13.56 -2.18
N ILE A 165 -7.79 12.96 -3.21
CA ILE A 165 -8.38 11.81 -3.92
C ILE A 165 -7.34 10.70 -4.05
N PRO A 166 -7.73 9.41 -3.93
CA PRO A 166 -6.82 8.31 -4.16
C PRO A 166 -6.26 8.30 -5.59
N GLN A 167 -4.96 8.10 -5.70
CA GLN A 167 -4.23 8.03 -6.96
C GLN A 167 -3.53 6.68 -7.07
N ILE A 168 -3.80 5.93 -8.13
CA ILE A 168 -3.25 4.59 -8.33
C ILE A 168 -2.58 4.53 -9.70
N SER A 169 -1.35 4.02 -9.73
CA SER A 169 -0.62 3.74 -10.96
C SER A 169 -0.44 2.24 -11.13
N LEU A 170 -0.85 1.70 -12.26
CA LEU A 170 -0.57 0.34 -12.67
C LEU A 170 0.37 0.38 -13.87
N ILE A 171 1.59 -0.13 -13.67
CA ILE A 171 2.63 -0.15 -14.70
C ILE A 171 2.46 -1.43 -15.50
N MET A 172 2.14 -1.27 -16.79
CA MET A 172 1.77 -2.36 -17.69
C MET A 172 2.70 -2.45 -18.92
N GLY A 173 3.78 -1.70 -18.88
CA GLY A 173 4.82 -1.69 -19.90
C GLY A 173 6.03 -0.89 -19.45
N PRO A 174 6.95 -0.55 -20.36
CA PRO A 174 8.07 0.32 -20.04
C PRO A 174 7.57 1.69 -19.54
N CYS A 175 8.23 2.22 -18.51
CA CYS A 175 8.11 3.60 -18.08
C CYS A 175 9.53 4.13 -17.83
N ALA A 176 10.00 5.04 -18.68
CA ALA A 176 11.36 5.54 -18.65
C ALA A 176 11.40 7.07 -18.49
N GLY A 177 12.46 7.58 -17.87
CA GLY A 177 12.70 9.02 -17.72
C GLY A 177 11.59 9.71 -16.93
N GLY A 178 11.00 10.78 -17.48
CA GLY A 178 9.92 11.52 -16.84
C GLY A 178 8.68 10.68 -16.48
N ALA A 179 8.45 9.57 -17.17
CA ALA A 179 7.31 8.69 -16.94
C ALA A 179 7.31 7.96 -15.60
N VAL A 180 8.43 7.92 -14.87
CA VAL A 180 8.54 7.22 -13.58
C VAL A 180 8.11 8.07 -12.40
N TYR A 181 8.18 9.39 -12.50
CA TYR A 181 7.93 10.28 -11.36
C TYR A 181 6.45 10.40 -11.02
N SER A 182 5.57 10.47 -12.03
CA SER A 182 4.12 10.50 -11.78
C SER A 182 3.66 9.25 -10.99
N PRO A 183 3.99 8.01 -11.39
CA PRO A 183 3.72 6.84 -10.56
C PRO A 183 4.28 6.92 -9.15
N ALA A 184 5.49 7.42 -8.97
CA ALA A 184 6.12 7.57 -7.65
C ALA A 184 5.42 8.60 -6.75
N LEU A 185 4.74 9.58 -7.34
CA LEU A 185 3.93 10.60 -6.65
C LEU A 185 2.52 10.11 -6.30
N THR A 186 2.05 9.01 -6.88
CA THR A 186 0.74 8.42 -6.57
C THR A 186 0.78 7.63 -5.27
N ASP A 187 -0.39 7.32 -4.71
CA ASP A 187 -0.51 6.62 -3.43
C ASP A 187 -0.07 5.16 -3.54
N PHE A 188 -0.44 4.49 -4.64
CA PHE A 188 -0.09 3.10 -4.89
C PHE A 188 0.46 2.90 -6.30
N THR A 189 1.55 2.17 -6.39
CA THR A 189 2.18 1.76 -7.65
C THR A 189 2.19 0.24 -7.73
N PHE A 190 1.51 -0.31 -8.72
CA PHE A 190 1.48 -1.75 -9.01
C PHE A 190 2.18 -2.04 -10.32
N MET A 191 2.73 -3.25 -10.48
CA MET A 191 3.46 -3.65 -11.67
C MET A 191 2.99 -5.00 -12.21
N VAL A 192 3.12 -5.20 -13.52
CA VAL A 192 2.95 -6.50 -14.17
C VAL A 192 4.33 -7.13 -14.35
N LYS A 193 4.49 -8.39 -13.96
CA LYS A 193 5.77 -9.12 -14.10
C LYS A 193 6.15 -9.27 -15.57
N ASP A 194 7.45 -9.31 -15.83
CA ASP A 194 8.07 -9.63 -17.12
C ASP A 194 7.73 -8.71 -18.30
N THR A 195 6.81 -7.76 -18.13
CA THR A 195 6.37 -6.84 -19.19
C THR A 195 6.42 -5.37 -18.79
N SER A 196 6.58 -5.07 -17.51
CA SER A 196 6.63 -3.70 -17.01
C SER A 196 7.96 -3.36 -16.37
N TYR A 197 8.42 -2.14 -16.63
CA TYR A 197 9.72 -1.65 -16.18
C TYR A 197 9.61 -0.19 -15.74
N LEU A 198 10.29 0.15 -14.64
CA LEU A 198 10.47 1.52 -14.16
C LEU A 198 11.96 1.80 -14.01
N PHE A 199 12.50 2.75 -14.78
CA PHE A 199 13.88 3.21 -14.60
C PHE A 199 14.05 4.65 -15.09
N ILE A 200 14.95 5.39 -14.47
CA ILE A 200 15.28 6.76 -14.91
C ILE A 200 15.88 6.73 -16.31
N THR A 201 16.82 5.81 -16.54
CA THR A 201 17.45 5.56 -17.83
C THR A 201 17.55 4.06 -18.09
N GLY A 202 17.42 3.66 -19.36
CA GLY A 202 17.50 2.25 -19.73
C GLY A 202 18.92 1.65 -19.62
N PRO A 203 19.04 0.30 -19.74
CA PRO A 203 20.29 -0.42 -19.59
C PRO A 203 21.45 0.09 -20.47
N ASP A 204 21.18 0.54 -21.68
CA ASP A 204 22.21 1.04 -22.61
C ASP A 204 22.86 2.33 -22.08
N VAL A 205 22.09 3.22 -21.48
CA VAL A 205 22.62 4.45 -20.88
C VAL A 205 23.39 4.11 -19.59
N VAL A 206 22.88 3.20 -18.76
CA VAL A 206 23.59 2.71 -17.58
C VAL A 206 24.95 2.15 -17.99
N LYS A 207 24.99 1.29 -19.02
CA LYS A 207 26.25 0.72 -19.53
C LYS A 207 27.21 1.80 -20.02
N SER A 208 26.72 2.83 -20.72
CA SER A 208 27.57 3.90 -21.27
C SER A 208 28.15 4.83 -20.19
N VAL A 209 27.45 5.02 -19.07
CA VAL A 209 27.81 5.98 -18.01
C VAL A 209 28.56 5.31 -16.85
N THR A 210 28.08 4.14 -16.39
CA THR A 210 28.61 3.46 -15.20
C THR A 210 29.41 2.18 -15.53
N ASN A 211 29.41 1.73 -16.81
CA ASN A 211 29.96 0.47 -17.26
C ASN A 211 29.31 -0.79 -16.64
N GLU A 212 28.13 -0.66 -16.05
CA GLU A 212 27.37 -1.78 -15.54
C GLU A 212 26.61 -2.49 -16.68
N ASN A 213 26.66 -3.82 -16.71
CA ASN A 213 25.85 -4.62 -17.63
C ASN A 213 24.64 -5.16 -16.84
N VAL A 214 23.46 -4.66 -17.13
CA VAL A 214 22.21 -5.05 -16.49
C VAL A 214 21.12 -5.23 -17.54
N THR A 215 20.20 -6.15 -17.28
CA THR A 215 18.98 -6.31 -18.09
C THR A 215 17.89 -5.31 -17.64
N GLN A 216 16.87 -5.14 -18.45
CA GLN A 216 15.71 -4.30 -18.07
C GLN A 216 15.04 -4.82 -16.80
N GLU A 217 14.89 -6.14 -16.67
CA GLU A 217 14.27 -6.78 -15.49
C GLU A 217 15.12 -6.59 -14.22
N GLU A 218 16.45 -6.74 -14.31
CA GLU A 218 17.35 -6.51 -13.18
C GLU A 218 17.39 -5.04 -12.75
N LEU A 219 17.37 -4.11 -13.71
CA LEU A 219 17.45 -2.68 -13.43
C LEU A 219 16.15 -2.13 -12.84
N GLY A 220 15.01 -2.47 -13.43
CA GLY A 220 13.74 -1.83 -13.09
C GLY A 220 12.51 -2.71 -13.28
N GLY A 221 12.65 -4.04 -13.24
CA GLY A 221 11.54 -4.97 -13.34
C GLY A 221 10.68 -5.02 -12.07
N ALA A 222 9.54 -5.68 -12.17
CA ALA A 222 8.57 -5.79 -11.09
C ALA A 222 9.19 -6.43 -9.83
N LYS A 223 10.05 -7.44 -9.99
CA LYS A 223 10.75 -8.08 -8.87
C LYS A 223 11.66 -7.09 -8.15
N THR A 224 12.49 -6.36 -8.88
CA THR A 224 13.42 -5.36 -8.30
C THR A 224 12.67 -4.32 -7.48
N HIS A 225 11.58 -3.77 -8.01
CA HIS A 225 10.84 -2.71 -7.33
C HIS A 225 9.93 -3.20 -6.19
N THR A 226 9.53 -4.45 -6.18
CA THR A 226 8.74 -5.02 -5.08
C THR A 226 9.58 -5.66 -3.98
N THR A 227 10.88 -5.91 -4.20
CA THR A 227 11.73 -6.59 -3.19
C THR A 227 12.92 -5.76 -2.71
N MET A 228 13.50 -4.92 -3.57
CA MET A 228 14.74 -4.19 -3.27
C MET A 228 14.49 -2.70 -3.04
N SER A 229 13.85 -2.01 -3.97
CA SER A 229 13.67 -0.56 -3.88
C SER A 229 12.42 -0.13 -3.10
N GLY A 230 11.39 -0.99 -3.03
CA GLY A 230 10.11 -0.66 -2.40
C GLY A 230 9.30 0.40 -3.14
N VAL A 231 9.62 0.70 -4.41
CA VAL A 231 8.86 1.63 -5.24
C VAL A 231 7.50 1.06 -5.61
N ALA A 232 7.45 -0.24 -5.95
CA ALA A 232 6.20 -0.92 -6.28
C ALA A 232 5.62 -1.65 -5.07
N HIS A 233 4.32 -1.49 -4.88
CA HIS A 233 3.59 -2.04 -3.74
C HIS A 233 3.20 -3.51 -3.94
N LYS A 234 2.94 -3.92 -5.18
CA LYS A 234 2.60 -5.32 -5.52
C LYS A 234 2.86 -5.59 -7.01
N ALA A 235 3.18 -6.84 -7.33
CA ALA A 235 3.34 -7.32 -8.70
C ALA A 235 2.32 -8.41 -9.01
N PHE A 236 1.84 -8.45 -10.25
CA PHE A 236 0.86 -9.39 -10.74
C PHE A 236 1.38 -10.16 -11.95
N GLU A 237 0.83 -11.34 -12.20
CA GLU A 237 1.37 -12.26 -13.21
C GLU A 237 1.20 -11.74 -14.65
N ASN A 238 0.09 -11.04 -14.94
CA ASN A 238 -0.23 -10.51 -16.27
C ASN A 238 -1.24 -9.37 -16.19
N ASP A 239 -1.53 -8.73 -17.32
CA ASP A 239 -2.45 -7.59 -17.44
C ASP A 239 -3.85 -7.90 -16.87
N VAL A 240 -4.38 -9.09 -17.10
CA VAL A 240 -5.73 -9.49 -16.64
C VAL A 240 -5.75 -9.67 -15.13
N ASP A 241 -4.76 -10.39 -14.58
CA ASP A 241 -4.62 -10.58 -13.14
C ASP A 241 -4.46 -9.24 -12.42
N ALA A 242 -3.63 -8.34 -12.96
CA ALA A 242 -3.43 -7.01 -12.41
C ALA A 242 -4.72 -6.18 -12.38
N LEU A 243 -5.50 -6.17 -13.47
CA LEU A 243 -6.74 -5.41 -13.55
C LEU A 243 -7.84 -5.98 -12.65
N CYS A 244 -7.94 -7.31 -12.52
CA CYS A 244 -8.86 -7.95 -11.59
C CYS A 244 -8.52 -7.62 -10.13
N ASN A 245 -7.26 -7.75 -9.74
CA ASN A 245 -6.82 -7.39 -8.39
C ASN A 245 -6.97 -5.89 -8.11
N LEU A 246 -6.78 -5.03 -9.11
CA LEU A 246 -7.00 -3.58 -8.96
C LEU A 246 -8.47 -3.26 -8.68
N ARG A 247 -9.42 -3.97 -9.33
CA ARG A 247 -10.84 -3.84 -9.04
C ARG A 247 -11.19 -4.27 -7.60
N GLU A 248 -10.58 -5.34 -7.11
CA GLU A 248 -10.74 -5.79 -5.72
C GLU A 248 -10.14 -4.77 -4.75
N PHE A 249 -8.94 -4.31 -5.01
CA PHE A 249 -8.25 -3.28 -4.21
C PHE A 249 -9.07 -1.98 -4.11
N PHE A 250 -9.66 -1.53 -5.21
CA PHE A 250 -10.47 -0.31 -5.25
C PHE A 250 -11.65 -0.33 -4.27
N ASN A 251 -12.17 -1.52 -3.93
CA ASN A 251 -13.27 -1.65 -2.99
C ASN A 251 -12.92 -1.30 -1.53
N TYR A 252 -11.64 -1.26 -1.19
CA TYR A 252 -11.19 -0.84 0.14
C TYR A 252 -11.10 0.68 0.30
N LEU A 253 -11.02 1.42 -0.81
CA LEU A 253 -10.71 2.85 -0.79
C LEU A 253 -11.98 3.70 -0.80
N PRO A 254 -12.04 4.82 -0.05
CA PRO A 254 -13.05 5.86 -0.26
C PRO A 254 -12.83 6.55 -1.62
N LEU A 255 -13.80 7.34 -2.08
CA LEU A 255 -13.65 8.10 -3.32
C LEU A 255 -12.81 9.37 -3.12
N SER A 256 -12.86 9.95 -1.93
CA SER A 256 -12.11 11.16 -1.57
C SER A 256 -11.85 11.22 -0.06
N ASN A 257 -11.06 12.19 0.38
CA ASN A 257 -10.83 12.47 1.80
C ASN A 257 -12.07 13.02 2.54
N GLN A 258 -13.15 13.33 1.82
CA GLN A 258 -14.43 13.76 2.40
C GLN A 258 -15.35 12.57 2.71
N ASP A 259 -15.05 11.42 2.15
CA ASP A 259 -15.84 10.20 2.32
C ASP A 259 -15.32 9.39 3.52
N PRO A 260 -16.20 8.68 4.24
CA PRO A 260 -15.79 7.71 5.24
C PRO A 260 -15.17 6.47 4.58
N ALA A 261 -14.48 5.66 5.38
CA ALA A 261 -14.03 4.34 4.94
C ALA A 261 -15.22 3.51 4.41
N PRO A 262 -15.09 2.84 3.27
CA PRO A 262 -16.19 2.06 2.69
C PRO A 262 -16.68 0.97 3.64
N ILE A 263 -18.00 0.77 3.63
CA ILE A 263 -18.67 -0.32 4.36
C ILE A 263 -19.36 -1.22 3.34
N ARG A 264 -19.16 -2.53 3.45
CA ARG A 264 -19.90 -3.54 2.69
C ARG A 264 -20.70 -4.42 3.65
N GLU A 265 -21.73 -5.08 3.14
CA GLU A 265 -22.44 -6.10 3.88
C GLU A 265 -21.46 -7.20 4.35
N CYS A 266 -21.55 -7.55 5.63
CA CYS A 266 -20.69 -8.53 6.28
C CYS A 266 -21.54 -9.66 6.85
N HIS A 267 -21.16 -10.90 6.55
CA HIS A 267 -21.82 -12.10 7.09
C HIS A 267 -21.04 -12.71 8.26
N ASP A 268 -19.83 -12.22 8.53
CA ASP A 268 -19.00 -12.69 9.65
C ASP A 268 -19.37 -11.91 10.92
N PRO A 269 -19.91 -12.56 11.98
CA PRO A 269 -20.40 -11.87 13.16
C PRO A 269 -19.34 -10.98 13.81
N SER A 270 -19.73 -9.77 14.21
CA SER A 270 -18.83 -8.83 14.88
C SER A 270 -18.37 -9.32 16.25
N ASP A 271 -19.18 -10.14 16.90
CA ASP A 271 -18.93 -10.74 18.23
C ASP A 271 -18.35 -12.16 18.17
N ARG A 272 -17.98 -12.63 16.98
CA ARG A 272 -17.36 -13.95 16.80
C ARG A 272 -16.10 -14.07 17.64
N LEU A 273 -16.08 -15.07 18.51
CA LEU A 273 -14.87 -15.47 19.22
C LEU A 273 -13.92 -16.24 18.30
N VAL A 274 -12.63 -16.14 18.59
CA VAL A 274 -11.54 -16.74 17.80
C VAL A 274 -10.67 -17.61 18.69
N PRO A 275 -11.13 -18.83 19.10
CA PRO A 275 -10.42 -19.65 20.08
C PRO A 275 -9.00 -20.04 19.69
N GLU A 276 -8.70 -20.12 18.37
CA GLU A 276 -7.35 -20.41 17.87
C GLU A 276 -6.31 -19.39 18.31
N LEU A 277 -6.71 -18.16 18.64
CA LEU A 277 -5.80 -17.13 19.13
C LEU A 277 -5.27 -17.40 20.55
N ASP A 278 -5.97 -18.17 21.35
CA ASP A 278 -5.55 -18.47 22.73
C ASP A 278 -4.25 -19.31 22.79
N THR A 279 -3.88 -19.93 21.66
CA THR A 279 -2.68 -20.79 21.57
C THR A 279 -1.72 -20.39 20.45
N VAL A 280 -2.00 -19.34 19.66
CA VAL A 280 -1.19 -18.95 18.51
C VAL A 280 0.17 -18.39 18.91
N VAL A 281 0.25 -17.69 20.03
CA VAL A 281 1.51 -17.14 20.55
C VAL A 281 2.20 -18.17 21.45
N PRO A 282 3.42 -18.61 21.12
CA PRO A 282 4.18 -19.54 21.96
C PRO A 282 4.51 -18.93 23.32
N LEU A 283 4.43 -19.74 24.37
CA LEU A 283 4.85 -19.34 25.72
C LEU A 283 6.34 -19.02 25.80
N GLU A 284 7.16 -19.71 25.01
CA GLU A 284 8.58 -19.40 24.89
C GLU A 284 8.78 -18.14 24.04
N SER A 285 9.24 -17.08 24.67
CA SER A 285 9.41 -15.75 24.04
C SER A 285 10.41 -15.74 22.87
N THR A 286 11.24 -16.78 22.73
CA THR A 286 12.19 -16.96 21.62
C THR A 286 11.60 -17.63 20.39
N LYS A 287 10.46 -18.33 20.51
CA LYS A 287 9.80 -18.97 19.39
C LYS A 287 9.01 -17.97 18.56
N ALA A 288 9.25 -17.97 17.26
CA ALA A 288 8.50 -17.14 16.33
C ALA A 288 7.12 -17.76 16.02
N TYR A 289 6.15 -16.90 15.73
CA TYR A 289 4.85 -17.25 15.16
C TYR A 289 4.57 -16.31 14.00
N ASP A 290 3.53 -16.60 13.22
CA ASP A 290 3.14 -15.78 12.08
C ASP A 290 2.08 -14.75 12.49
N MET A 291 2.37 -13.46 12.34
CA MET A 291 1.39 -12.42 12.62
C MET A 291 0.24 -12.44 11.59
N GLU A 292 0.46 -12.96 10.39
CA GLU A 292 -0.59 -13.09 9.38
C GLU A 292 -1.70 -14.06 9.84
N ASP A 293 -1.35 -15.12 10.59
CA ASP A 293 -2.34 -16.04 11.16
C ASP A 293 -3.31 -15.31 12.10
N ILE A 294 -2.80 -14.37 12.90
CA ILE A 294 -3.61 -13.53 13.78
C ILE A 294 -4.49 -12.59 12.96
N ILE A 295 -3.90 -11.89 12.00
CA ILE A 295 -4.61 -10.94 11.15
C ILE A 295 -5.77 -11.64 10.43
N HIS A 296 -5.49 -12.74 9.72
CA HIS A 296 -6.49 -13.51 9.00
C HIS A 296 -7.61 -14.06 9.91
N SER A 297 -7.28 -14.42 11.15
CA SER A 297 -8.27 -14.96 12.08
C SER A 297 -9.21 -13.89 12.63
N VAL A 298 -8.73 -12.65 12.77
CA VAL A 298 -9.49 -11.53 13.34
C VAL A 298 -10.38 -10.83 12.32
N VAL A 299 -9.89 -10.65 11.08
CA VAL A 299 -10.60 -9.86 10.05
C VAL A 299 -11.80 -10.60 9.46
N ASP A 300 -12.70 -9.86 8.83
CA ASP A 300 -13.88 -10.40 8.17
C ASP A 300 -13.50 -11.42 7.09
N GLU A 301 -14.14 -12.59 7.13
CA GLU A 301 -14.03 -13.64 6.11
C GLU A 301 -12.58 -14.06 5.82
N ARG A 302 -11.63 -13.73 6.72
CA ARG A 302 -10.19 -13.94 6.56
C ARG A 302 -9.59 -13.23 5.35
N GLU A 303 -10.26 -12.19 4.84
CA GLU A 303 -9.79 -11.41 3.68
C GLU A 303 -8.82 -10.31 4.11
N PHE A 304 -7.59 -10.40 3.64
CA PHE A 304 -6.55 -9.40 3.87
C PHE A 304 -5.83 -9.07 2.55
N PHE A 305 -5.81 -7.81 2.17
CA PHE A 305 -5.07 -7.32 1.01
C PHE A 305 -3.75 -6.70 1.47
N GLU A 306 -2.71 -7.50 1.52
CA GLU A 306 -1.39 -7.05 1.94
C GLU A 306 -0.75 -6.13 0.90
N ILE A 307 -0.16 -5.03 1.38
CA ILE A 307 0.62 -4.06 0.62
C ILE A 307 2.11 -4.29 0.88
N MET A 308 2.91 -4.35 -0.16
CA MET A 308 4.37 -4.60 -0.10
C MET A 308 4.73 -5.94 0.59
N PRO A 309 4.12 -7.09 0.21
CA PRO A 309 4.36 -8.37 0.87
C PRO A 309 5.81 -8.86 0.75
N ASN A 310 6.55 -8.36 -0.23
CA ASN A 310 7.92 -8.79 -0.52
C ASN A 310 8.99 -7.77 -0.08
N TYR A 311 8.59 -6.61 0.44
CA TYR A 311 9.50 -5.56 0.91
C TYR A 311 9.32 -5.31 2.40
N ALA A 312 10.42 -5.14 3.14
CA ALA A 312 10.42 -4.90 4.59
C ALA A 312 9.44 -5.85 5.31
N LYS A 313 9.67 -7.14 5.18
CA LYS A 313 8.77 -8.21 5.65
C LYS A 313 8.65 -8.30 7.19
N ASN A 314 9.51 -7.60 7.91
CA ASN A 314 9.47 -7.46 9.37
C ASN A 314 8.29 -6.59 9.86
N ILE A 315 7.61 -5.88 8.96
CA ILE A 315 6.34 -5.20 9.20
C ILE A 315 5.31 -5.58 8.12
N ILE A 316 4.10 -5.88 8.53
CA ILE A 316 2.96 -6.19 7.68
C ILE A 316 2.06 -4.97 7.64
N VAL A 317 1.67 -4.53 6.45
CA VAL A 317 0.67 -3.48 6.26
C VAL A 317 -0.31 -3.89 5.15
N GLY A 318 -1.57 -3.55 5.30
CA GLY A 318 -2.58 -3.88 4.30
C GLY A 318 -3.99 -3.49 4.71
N PHE A 319 -4.93 -3.76 3.82
CA PHE A 319 -6.34 -3.46 4.03
C PHE A 319 -7.14 -4.73 4.33
N ALA A 320 -8.05 -4.60 5.26
CA ALA A 320 -9.02 -5.64 5.62
C ALA A 320 -10.38 -5.01 5.90
N ARG A 321 -11.31 -5.82 6.38
CA ARG A 321 -12.58 -5.33 6.89
C ARG A 321 -12.86 -5.84 8.30
N MET A 322 -13.53 -5.01 9.08
CA MET A 322 -14.02 -5.34 10.41
C MET A 322 -15.48 -4.92 10.50
N ASN A 323 -16.38 -5.89 10.65
CA ASN A 323 -17.83 -5.69 10.58
C ASN A 323 -18.24 -4.90 9.32
N GLY A 324 -17.69 -5.30 8.17
CA GLY A 324 -17.90 -4.71 6.84
C GLY A 324 -17.12 -3.43 6.55
N ARG A 325 -16.62 -2.71 7.56
CA ARG A 325 -15.88 -1.44 7.41
C ARG A 325 -14.44 -1.69 7.02
N THR A 326 -13.95 -0.98 6.01
CA THR A 326 -12.53 -0.99 5.67
C THR A 326 -11.67 -0.47 6.82
N VAL A 327 -10.59 -1.18 7.11
CA VAL A 327 -9.57 -0.83 8.09
C VAL A 327 -8.18 -1.03 7.51
N GLY A 328 -7.22 -0.23 7.99
CA GLY A 328 -5.80 -0.45 7.76
C GLY A 328 -5.19 -1.29 8.89
N ILE A 329 -4.49 -2.33 8.52
CA ILE A 329 -3.77 -3.21 9.45
C ILE A 329 -2.29 -2.88 9.42
N VAL A 330 -1.67 -2.75 10.59
CA VAL A 330 -0.22 -2.66 10.77
C VAL A 330 0.20 -3.69 11.80
N GLY A 331 1.16 -4.56 11.47
CA GLY A 331 1.61 -5.61 12.41
C GLY A 331 3.11 -5.84 12.32
N ASN A 332 3.76 -6.13 13.44
CA ASN A 332 5.13 -6.63 13.42
C ASN A 332 5.12 -8.11 13.02
N GLN A 333 6.10 -8.56 12.22
CA GLN A 333 6.24 -9.97 11.83
C GLN A 333 7.39 -10.63 12.59
N PRO A 334 7.10 -11.40 13.67
CA PRO A 334 8.14 -12.02 14.49
C PRO A 334 9.01 -13.03 13.75
N LYS A 335 8.53 -13.60 12.65
CA LYS A 335 9.30 -14.52 11.78
C LYS A 335 10.46 -13.84 11.05
N VAL A 336 10.41 -12.52 10.91
CA VAL A 336 11.41 -11.75 10.16
C VAL A 336 12.09 -10.75 11.09
N ALA A 337 13.39 -10.89 11.30
CA ALA A 337 14.18 -10.06 12.21
C ALA A 337 13.53 -9.91 13.60
N SER A 338 12.83 -10.95 14.08
CA SER A 338 12.09 -10.96 15.35
C SER A 338 11.07 -9.84 15.51
N GLY A 339 10.59 -9.25 14.40
CA GLY A 339 9.70 -8.10 14.42
C GLY A 339 10.38 -6.74 14.69
N CYS A 340 11.71 -6.68 14.75
CA CYS A 340 12.44 -5.42 14.90
C CYS A 340 12.10 -4.41 13.81
N LEU A 341 12.03 -3.14 14.16
CA LEU A 341 11.89 -2.06 13.18
C LEU A 341 13.25 -1.67 12.61
N ASP A 342 13.33 -1.53 11.30
CA ASP A 342 14.48 -1.02 10.58
C ASP A 342 14.09 0.20 9.70
N ILE A 343 15.03 0.71 8.92
CA ILE A 343 14.79 1.85 8.03
C ILE A 343 13.61 1.56 7.10
N ASN A 344 13.62 0.43 6.43
CA ASN A 344 12.65 0.10 5.41
C ASN A 344 11.24 -0.14 5.97
N SER A 345 11.13 -0.86 7.09
CA SER A 345 9.87 -1.09 7.78
C SER A 345 9.27 0.20 8.34
N SER A 346 10.12 1.10 8.85
CA SER A 346 9.70 2.40 9.34
C SER A 346 9.09 3.27 8.23
N VAL A 347 9.71 3.30 7.06
CA VAL A 347 9.21 4.04 5.89
C VAL A 347 7.94 3.40 5.33
N LYS A 348 7.91 2.06 5.17
CA LYS A 348 6.73 1.30 4.72
C LYS A 348 5.53 1.57 5.63
N GLY A 349 5.71 1.42 6.95
CA GLY A 349 4.65 1.67 7.93
C GLY A 349 4.18 3.12 7.93
N ALA A 350 5.10 4.09 7.94
CA ALA A 350 4.77 5.52 7.95
C ALA A 350 3.95 5.94 6.73
N ARG A 351 4.33 5.50 5.53
CA ARG A 351 3.59 5.79 4.29
C ARG A 351 2.17 5.22 4.36
N PHE A 352 2.01 3.99 4.80
CA PHE A 352 0.72 3.34 4.91
C PHE A 352 -0.19 4.01 5.95
N VAL A 353 0.32 4.31 7.14
CA VAL A 353 -0.42 5.01 8.20
C VAL A 353 -0.88 6.39 7.74
N ARG A 354 -0.03 7.15 7.05
CA ARG A 354 -0.39 8.47 6.52
C ARG A 354 -1.48 8.37 5.44
N PHE A 355 -1.43 7.37 4.58
CA PHE A 355 -2.51 7.11 3.62
C PHE A 355 -3.84 6.84 4.33
N CYS A 356 -3.85 5.95 5.30
CA CYS A 356 -5.06 5.64 6.06
C CYS A 356 -5.65 6.87 6.76
N ASP A 357 -4.78 7.70 7.38
CA ASP A 357 -5.24 8.94 8.03
C ASP A 357 -5.79 9.96 7.02
N ALA A 358 -5.14 10.13 5.87
CA ALA A 358 -5.59 11.04 4.82
C ALA A 358 -6.99 10.66 4.27
N PHE A 359 -7.31 9.38 4.26
CA PHE A 359 -8.54 8.85 3.66
C PHE A 359 -9.52 8.23 4.66
N ASN A 360 -9.50 8.68 5.92
CA ASN A 360 -10.47 8.32 6.96
C ASN A 360 -10.57 6.81 7.23
N ILE A 361 -9.49 6.05 7.02
CA ILE A 361 -9.45 4.60 7.24
C ILE A 361 -8.93 4.32 8.65
N PRO A 362 -9.74 3.71 9.54
CA PRO A 362 -9.31 3.34 10.89
C PRO A 362 -8.11 2.41 10.86
N LEU A 363 -7.25 2.51 11.88
CA LEU A 363 -6.02 1.72 12.01
C LEU A 363 -6.16 0.69 13.14
N ILE A 364 -5.79 -0.54 12.85
CA ILE A 364 -5.61 -1.62 13.82
C ILE A 364 -4.14 -2.02 13.81
N THR A 365 -3.52 -2.00 14.98
CA THR A 365 -2.09 -2.29 15.11
C THR A 365 -1.87 -3.51 15.99
N PHE A 366 -1.19 -4.54 15.48
CA PHE A 366 -0.75 -5.71 16.24
C PHE A 366 0.73 -5.59 16.56
N VAL A 367 1.07 -5.65 17.85
CA VAL A 367 2.43 -5.34 18.33
C VAL A 367 3.12 -6.58 18.87
N ASP A 368 4.25 -6.92 18.27
CA ASP A 368 5.28 -7.81 18.81
C ASP A 368 6.64 -7.30 18.34
N VAL A 369 7.20 -6.33 19.06
CA VAL A 369 8.40 -5.60 18.66
C VAL A 369 9.43 -5.53 19.79
N PRO A 370 10.62 -6.12 19.61
CA PRO A 370 11.68 -6.10 20.65
C PRO A 370 12.51 -4.80 20.62
N GLY A 371 12.36 -3.96 19.60
CA GLY A 371 13.11 -2.72 19.46
C GLY A 371 13.35 -2.32 18.01
N PHE A 372 14.14 -1.28 17.81
CA PHE A 372 14.75 -0.97 16.52
C PHE A 372 15.97 -1.85 16.28
N LEU A 373 16.19 -2.22 15.01
CA LEU A 373 17.32 -3.06 14.62
C LEU A 373 18.64 -2.31 14.82
N PRO A 374 19.56 -2.80 15.67
CA PRO A 374 20.83 -2.14 15.90
C PRO A 374 21.82 -2.42 14.76
N GLY A 375 22.88 -1.62 14.69
CA GLY A 375 24.02 -1.85 13.81
C GLY A 375 24.40 -0.63 12.98
N THR A 376 25.68 -0.57 12.57
CA THR A 376 26.25 0.57 11.85
C THR A 376 25.53 0.85 10.52
N ALA A 377 25.08 -0.19 9.81
CA ALA A 377 24.31 -0.02 8.57
C ALA A 377 22.99 0.73 8.81
N GLN A 378 22.30 0.47 9.92
CA GLN A 378 21.08 1.18 10.30
C GLN A 378 21.38 2.59 10.78
N GLU A 379 22.40 2.76 11.63
CA GLU A 379 22.78 4.10 12.14
C GLU A 379 23.26 5.03 11.01
N TYR A 380 24.17 4.56 10.15
CA TYR A 380 24.67 5.34 9.01
C TYR A 380 23.61 5.55 7.93
N GLY A 381 22.70 4.62 7.76
CA GLY A 381 21.53 4.77 6.89
C GLY A 381 20.45 5.72 7.42
N GLY A 382 20.58 6.17 8.69
CA GLY A 382 19.68 7.17 9.28
C GLY A 382 18.42 6.57 9.93
N ILE A 383 18.55 5.43 10.63
CA ILE A 383 17.43 4.78 11.34
C ILE A 383 16.71 5.75 12.29
N ILE A 384 17.41 6.66 12.94
CA ILE A 384 16.83 7.67 13.84
C ILE A 384 15.81 8.53 13.08
N ARG A 385 16.20 9.05 11.93
CA ARG A 385 15.32 9.88 11.07
C ARG A 385 14.17 9.06 10.50
N HIS A 386 14.44 7.86 10.02
CA HIS A 386 13.43 6.99 9.41
C HIS A 386 12.45 6.41 10.45
N GLY A 387 12.94 6.03 11.63
CA GLY A 387 12.09 5.64 12.76
C GLY A 387 11.18 6.78 13.22
N ALA A 388 11.70 8.01 13.22
CA ALA A 388 10.91 9.19 13.52
C ALA A 388 9.76 9.44 12.53
N LYS A 389 9.83 8.96 11.27
CA LYS A 389 8.71 9.04 10.32
C LYS A 389 7.52 8.20 10.77
N LEU A 390 7.75 6.98 11.25
CA LEU A 390 6.69 6.10 11.73
C LEU A 390 6.05 6.65 13.01
N LEU A 391 6.87 7.13 13.94
CA LEU A 391 6.40 7.83 15.14
C LEU A 391 5.53 9.02 14.75
N TYR A 392 6.02 9.85 13.83
CA TYR A 392 5.30 11.03 13.35
C TYR A 392 3.94 10.65 12.74
N ALA A 393 3.90 9.63 11.88
CA ALA A 393 2.69 9.19 11.22
C ALA A 393 1.62 8.74 12.22
N PHE A 394 1.96 7.92 13.21
CA PHE A 394 1.01 7.48 14.23
C PHE A 394 0.57 8.61 15.17
N ALA A 395 1.49 9.50 15.57
CA ALA A 395 1.16 10.64 16.42
C ALA A 395 0.29 11.67 15.69
N GLU A 396 0.49 11.81 14.38
CA GLU A 396 -0.30 12.71 13.54
C GLU A 396 -1.69 12.14 13.23
N ALA A 397 -1.85 10.83 13.09
CA ALA A 397 -3.08 10.20 12.68
C ALA A 397 -4.27 10.55 13.60
N THR A 398 -5.39 10.98 12.97
CA THR A 398 -6.63 11.39 13.63
C THR A 398 -7.72 10.33 13.54
N VAL A 399 -7.58 9.36 12.65
CA VAL A 399 -8.51 8.23 12.52
C VAL A 399 -8.57 7.40 13.80
N PRO A 400 -9.62 6.60 14.01
CA PRO A 400 -9.66 5.61 15.08
C PRO A 400 -8.42 4.73 15.06
N LYS A 401 -7.81 4.52 16.22
CA LYS A 401 -6.61 3.69 16.40
C LYS A 401 -6.82 2.69 17.53
N VAL A 402 -6.88 1.42 17.19
CA VAL A 402 -6.97 0.32 18.14
C VAL A 402 -5.68 -0.50 18.06
N THR A 403 -5.05 -0.72 19.22
CA THR A 403 -3.77 -1.43 19.30
C THR A 403 -3.93 -2.68 20.16
N VAL A 404 -3.36 -3.79 19.73
CA VAL A 404 -3.33 -5.06 20.45
C VAL A 404 -1.88 -5.50 20.58
N ILE A 405 -1.38 -5.55 21.82
CA ILE A 405 -0.04 -6.02 22.14
C ILE A 405 -0.12 -7.53 22.36
N THR A 406 0.41 -8.29 21.40
CA THR A 406 0.33 -9.75 21.43
C THR A 406 1.44 -10.39 22.25
N ARG A 407 2.65 -9.80 22.23
CA ARG A 407 3.79 -10.29 23.01
C ARG A 407 4.75 -9.14 23.36
N LYS A 408 5.87 -8.98 22.67
CA LYS A 408 6.90 -7.99 23.02
C LYS A 408 6.48 -6.57 22.65
N ALA A 409 6.75 -5.63 23.53
CA ALA A 409 6.60 -4.21 23.31
C ALA A 409 7.70 -3.47 24.09
N TYR A 410 8.90 -3.33 23.49
CA TYR A 410 10.07 -2.86 24.20
C TYR A 410 10.56 -1.49 23.69
N GLY A 411 10.93 -0.65 24.64
CA GLY A 411 11.61 0.63 24.42
C GLY A 411 10.86 1.57 23.51
N GLY A 412 11.61 2.40 22.76
CA GLY A 412 11.01 3.35 21.84
C GLY A 412 10.21 2.75 20.69
N ALA A 413 10.42 1.48 20.36
CA ALA A 413 9.61 0.78 19.38
C ALA A 413 8.18 0.50 19.87
N TYR A 414 8.01 0.24 21.17
CA TYR A 414 6.68 0.22 21.80
C TYR A 414 5.96 1.56 21.62
N ASP A 415 6.65 2.66 21.89
CA ASP A 415 6.04 3.99 21.74
C ASP A 415 5.57 4.23 20.30
N VAL A 416 6.43 3.88 19.33
CA VAL A 416 6.19 4.16 17.89
C VAL A 416 5.01 3.34 17.34
N MET A 417 4.78 2.11 17.82
CA MET A 417 3.73 1.21 17.32
C MET A 417 2.34 1.55 17.89
N SER A 418 1.88 2.77 17.65
CA SER A 418 0.52 3.23 18.03
C SER A 418 0.22 3.10 19.51
N SER A 419 1.18 3.45 20.37
CA SER A 419 1.00 3.41 21.82
C SER A 419 -0.08 4.39 22.31
N LYS A 420 -0.57 4.17 23.53
CA LYS A 420 -1.50 5.09 24.20
C LYS A 420 -0.94 6.51 24.27
N HIS A 421 0.38 6.65 24.46
CA HIS A 421 1.09 7.92 24.56
C HIS A 421 1.08 8.72 23.24
N LEU A 422 1.04 8.04 22.09
CA LEU A 422 0.89 8.64 20.77
C LEU A 422 -0.57 8.73 20.30
N ARG A 423 -1.50 8.93 21.23
CA ARG A 423 -2.94 9.06 20.98
C ARG A 423 -3.59 7.81 20.40
N GLY A 424 -3.12 6.60 20.76
CA GLY A 424 -3.88 5.37 20.58
C GLY A 424 -5.19 5.46 21.36
N ASP A 425 -6.33 5.28 20.69
CA ASP A 425 -7.64 5.43 21.34
C ASP A 425 -7.88 4.29 22.32
N THR A 426 -7.67 3.05 21.89
CA THR A 426 -7.77 1.86 22.72
C THR A 426 -6.52 1.00 22.55
N ASN A 427 -5.91 0.61 23.66
CA ASN A 427 -4.74 -0.25 23.70
C ASN A 427 -5.03 -1.48 24.56
N TYR A 428 -5.07 -2.65 23.94
CA TYR A 428 -5.23 -3.94 24.61
C TYR A 428 -3.90 -4.67 24.72
N ALA A 429 -3.77 -5.48 25.74
CA ALA A 429 -2.68 -6.44 25.85
C ALA A 429 -3.23 -7.86 26.00
N TRP A 430 -2.57 -8.82 25.42
CA TRP A 430 -2.79 -10.23 25.73
C TRP A 430 -2.05 -10.61 27.01
N PRO A 431 -2.43 -11.70 27.70
CA PRO A 431 -1.69 -12.17 28.88
C PRO A 431 -0.22 -12.49 28.60
N THR A 432 0.13 -12.79 27.35
CA THR A 432 1.48 -13.05 26.86
C THR A 432 2.30 -11.78 26.60
N ALA A 433 1.71 -10.59 26.79
CA ALA A 433 2.38 -9.32 26.51
C ALA A 433 3.50 -9.04 27.51
N GLU A 434 4.62 -8.53 26.95
CA GLU A 434 5.81 -8.12 27.70
C GLU A 434 6.07 -6.65 27.40
N ILE A 435 5.69 -5.74 28.33
CA ILE A 435 5.80 -4.28 28.11
C ILE A 435 6.90 -3.74 29.01
N ALA A 436 8.06 -3.41 28.46
CA ALA A 436 9.23 -3.00 29.22
C ALA A 436 10.15 -2.05 28.43
N VAL A 437 11.10 -1.44 29.15
CA VAL A 437 12.12 -0.58 28.50
C VAL A 437 13.03 -1.40 27.59
N MET A 438 13.36 -2.63 28.00
CA MET A 438 14.16 -3.57 27.22
C MET A 438 13.92 -5.00 27.69
N GLY A 439 14.37 -5.98 26.90
CA GLY A 439 14.31 -7.39 27.28
C GLY A 439 15.09 -7.68 28.58
N ALA A 440 14.60 -8.66 29.36
CA ALA A 440 15.12 -8.95 30.69
C ALA A 440 16.63 -9.20 30.74
N LYS A 441 17.20 -9.88 29.75
CA LYS A 441 18.65 -10.13 29.67
C LYS A 441 19.46 -8.84 29.66
N GLY A 442 19.13 -7.92 28.75
CA GLY A 442 19.84 -6.64 28.65
C GLY A 442 19.63 -5.75 29.89
N ALA A 443 18.43 -5.77 30.46
CA ALA A 443 18.13 -5.02 31.67
C ALA A 443 18.97 -5.49 32.86
N VAL A 444 19.10 -6.80 33.05
CA VAL A 444 19.87 -7.39 34.13
C VAL A 444 21.37 -7.10 33.97
N GLU A 445 21.92 -7.17 32.79
CA GLU A 445 23.33 -6.80 32.51
C GLU A 445 23.66 -5.35 32.91
N ILE A 446 22.68 -4.46 32.91
CA ILE A 446 22.84 -3.04 33.27
C ILE A 446 22.58 -2.85 34.78
N ILE A 447 21.42 -3.32 35.28
CA ILE A 447 20.95 -3.03 36.64
C ILE A 447 21.72 -3.85 37.69
N PHE A 448 22.01 -5.11 37.35
CA PHE A 448 22.64 -6.07 38.27
C PHE A 448 24.08 -6.39 37.85
N LYS A 449 24.79 -5.42 37.32
CA LYS A 449 26.18 -5.58 36.91
C LYS A 449 27.04 -6.05 38.07
N GLY A 450 27.59 -7.28 37.98
CA GLY A 450 28.41 -7.89 39.02
C GLY A 450 27.62 -8.74 40.03
N HIS A 451 26.35 -9.00 39.80
CA HIS A 451 25.57 -9.92 40.65
C HIS A 451 25.97 -11.38 40.43
N GLU A 452 26.14 -12.16 41.52
CA GLU A 452 26.62 -13.53 41.42
C GLU A 452 25.61 -14.51 40.79
N ASN A 453 24.30 -14.18 40.83
CA ASN A 453 23.23 -15.01 40.26
C ASN A 453 22.38 -14.24 39.21
N VAL A 454 22.84 -14.24 37.97
CA VAL A 454 22.19 -13.56 36.83
C VAL A 454 20.82 -14.17 36.52
N GLU A 455 20.66 -15.47 36.63
CA GLU A 455 19.40 -16.17 36.33
C GLU A 455 18.28 -15.77 37.29
N SER A 456 18.57 -15.69 38.57
CA SER A 456 17.61 -15.25 39.60
C SER A 456 17.22 -13.78 39.40
N ALA A 457 18.17 -12.90 39.08
CA ALA A 457 17.93 -11.49 38.78
C ALA A 457 17.07 -11.31 37.51
N GLN A 458 17.28 -12.17 36.53
CA GLN A 458 16.47 -12.16 35.28
C GLN A 458 15.04 -12.62 35.56
N ALA A 459 14.84 -13.66 36.35
CA ALA A 459 13.52 -14.12 36.75
C ALA A 459 12.75 -13.04 37.54
N GLU A 460 13.42 -12.39 38.51
CA GLU A 460 12.85 -11.27 39.27
C GLU A 460 12.46 -10.09 38.35
N TYR A 461 13.29 -9.76 37.36
CA TYR A 461 12.99 -8.69 36.43
C TYR A 461 11.77 -9.03 35.56
N ILE A 462 11.69 -10.26 35.05
CA ILE A 462 10.55 -10.74 34.25
C ILE A 462 9.25 -10.65 35.08
N GLU A 463 9.26 -11.14 36.30
CA GLU A 463 8.09 -11.11 37.18
C GLU A 463 7.62 -9.68 37.47
N LYS A 464 8.55 -8.75 37.68
CA LYS A 464 8.22 -7.37 38.06
C LYS A 464 7.85 -6.48 36.85
N PHE A 465 8.46 -6.66 35.69
CA PHE A 465 8.41 -5.67 34.59
C PHE A 465 8.04 -6.24 33.23
N ALA A 466 8.39 -7.49 32.91
CA ALA A 466 8.13 -8.06 31.60
C ALA A 466 6.76 -8.79 31.54
N ASN A 467 5.71 -8.05 31.88
CA ASN A 467 4.33 -8.53 31.85
C ASN A 467 3.39 -7.31 31.62
N PRO A 468 2.10 -7.49 31.30
CA PRO A 468 1.21 -6.37 30.97
C PRO A 468 0.70 -5.60 32.20
N PHE A 469 0.76 -6.16 33.41
CA PHE A 469 0.14 -5.58 34.60
C PHE A 469 0.74 -4.23 35.03
N PRO A 470 2.08 -4.01 35.00
CA PRO A 470 2.65 -2.70 35.33
C PRO A 470 2.16 -1.57 34.44
N ALA A 471 1.91 -1.85 33.17
CA ALA A 471 1.36 -0.89 32.21
C ALA A 471 -0.14 -0.67 32.44
N ALA A 472 -0.89 -1.73 32.73
CA ALA A 472 -2.33 -1.65 33.00
C ALA A 472 -2.63 -0.84 34.29
N VAL A 473 -1.89 -1.08 35.37
CA VAL A 473 -2.01 -0.30 36.63
C VAL A 473 -1.79 1.20 36.42
N ARG A 474 -0.98 1.57 35.42
CA ARG A 474 -0.70 2.98 35.09
C ARG A 474 -1.66 3.56 34.05
N GLY A 475 -2.61 2.77 33.54
CA GLY A 475 -3.54 3.21 32.49
C GLY A 475 -2.90 3.34 31.11
N PHE A 476 -1.75 2.68 30.86
CA PHE A 476 -1.09 2.66 29.55
C PHE A 476 -1.66 1.57 28.63
N VAL A 477 -2.36 0.62 29.23
CA VAL A 477 -3.17 -0.42 28.58
C VAL A 477 -4.57 -0.32 29.16
N ASP A 478 -5.58 -0.24 28.30
CA ASP A 478 -6.98 -0.07 28.70
C ASP A 478 -7.55 -1.36 29.29
N ASP A 479 -7.14 -2.52 28.77
CA ASP A 479 -7.57 -3.82 29.31
C ASP A 479 -6.58 -4.94 28.92
N ILE A 480 -6.53 -5.99 29.73
CA ILE A 480 -5.85 -7.24 29.41
C ILE A 480 -6.93 -8.24 29.00
N ILE A 481 -6.95 -8.58 27.73
CA ILE A 481 -8.03 -9.35 27.11
C ILE A 481 -7.62 -10.78 26.79
N GLN A 482 -8.59 -11.71 26.81
CA GLN A 482 -8.40 -13.03 26.23
C GLN A 482 -8.16 -12.90 24.73
N PRO A 483 -7.15 -13.57 24.17
CA PRO A 483 -6.85 -13.48 22.75
C PRO A 483 -8.06 -13.82 21.87
N SER A 484 -8.84 -14.83 22.24
CA SER A 484 -10.07 -15.24 21.53
C SER A 484 -11.14 -14.14 21.41
N SER A 485 -11.14 -13.14 22.31
CA SER A 485 -12.09 -12.01 22.29
C SER A 485 -11.65 -10.82 21.43
N THR A 486 -10.46 -10.87 20.84
CA THR A 486 -9.82 -9.73 20.14
C THR A 486 -10.71 -9.13 19.05
N ARG A 487 -11.33 -9.96 18.19
CA ARG A 487 -12.23 -9.48 17.14
C ARG A 487 -13.40 -8.70 17.71
N ALA A 488 -14.11 -9.28 18.68
CA ALA A 488 -15.28 -8.65 19.27
C ALA A 488 -14.96 -7.29 19.92
N ARG A 489 -13.81 -7.22 20.62
CA ARG A 489 -13.34 -5.97 21.25
C ARG A 489 -13.03 -4.90 20.21
N ILE A 490 -12.30 -5.24 19.14
CA ILE A 490 -11.96 -4.29 18.06
C ILE A 490 -13.23 -3.81 17.36
N CYS A 491 -14.18 -4.68 17.01
CA CYS A 491 -15.42 -4.27 16.36
C CYS A 491 -16.22 -3.30 17.24
N CYS A 492 -16.34 -3.59 18.55
CA CYS A 492 -17.00 -2.70 19.50
C CYS A 492 -16.34 -1.31 19.56
N ASP A 493 -15.02 -1.25 19.64
CA ASP A 493 -14.29 0.02 19.69
C ASP A 493 -14.43 0.82 18.41
N LEU A 494 -14.37 0.19 17.24
CA LEU A 494 -14.56 0.86 15.96
C LEU A 494 -15.94 1.47 15.81
N ASP A 495 -16.97 0.84 16.37
CA ASP A 495 -18.33 1.39 16.38
C ASP A 495 -18.43 2.60 17.30
N VAL A 496 -17.86 2.56 18.49
CA VAL A 496 -17.79 3.69 19.44
C VAL A 496 -17.00 4.85 18.84
N LEU A 497 -15.84 4.54 18.23
CA LEU A 497 -14.92 5.52 17.68
C LEU A 497 -15.35 6.06 16.30
N ALA A 498 -16.45 5.56 15.71
CA ALA A 498 -16.94 6.01 14.41
C ALA A 498 -17.23 7.52 14.36
N SER A 499 -17.60 8.12 15.49
CA SER A 499 -17.86 9.55 15.63
C SER A 499 -16.65 10.38 16.10
N LYS A 500 -15.47 9.76 16.20
CA LYS A 500 -14.25 10.45 16.67
C LYS A 500 -13.94 11.69 15.86
N LYS A 501 -13.72 12.81 16.55
CA LYS A 501 -13.28 14.09 15.97
C LYS A 501 -12.07 14.60 16.74
N VAL A 502 -11.02 14.92 16.04
CA VAL A 502 -9.79 15.47 16.61
C VAL A 502 -9.55 16.85 16.05
N GLN A 503 -9.49 17.86 16.93
CA GLN A 503 -9.05 19.20 16.55
C GLN A 503 -7.53 19.29 16.64
N ARG A 504 -6.92 19.88 15.63
CA ARG A 504 -5.46 20.14 15.57
C ARG A 504 -5.21 21.64 15.49
N PRO A 505 -4.06 22.13 16.00
CA PRO A 505 -3.60 23.47 15.69
C PRO A 505 -3.53 23.67 14.17
N TRP A 506 -3.94 24.84 13.71
CA TRP A 506 -3.79 25.17 12.29
C TRP A 506 -2.31 25.16 11.88
N ARG A 507 -2.03 24.61 10.71
CA ARG A 507 -0.71 24.63 10.08
C ARG A 507 -0.86 24.64 8.57
N LYS A 508 0.06 25.29 7.87
CA LYS A 508 0.05 25.34 6.41
C LYS A 508 0.19 23.94 5.81
N HIS A 509 1.11 23.16 6.33
CA HIS A 509 1.35 21.75 6.06
C HIS A 509 2.26 21.15 7.13
N ALA A 510 2.34 19.84 7.20
CA ALA A 510 3.24 19.14 8.11
C ALA A 510 4.70 19.27 7.65
N ASN A 511 5.64 19.26 8.60
CA ASN A 511 7.08 19.14 8.35
C ASN A 511 7.56 17.80 8.92
N ILE A 512 7.24 16.74 8.20
CA ILE A 512 7.67 15.39 8.56
C ILE A 512 9.19 15.24 8.35
N PRO A 513 9.92 14.51 9.19
CA PRO A 513 11.33 14.23 8.97
C PRO A 513 11.52 13.39 7.69
N LEU A 514 12.05 14.02 6.63
CA LEU A 514 12.23 13.40 5.31
C LEU A 514 13.56 12.63 5.19
#